data_6a8ecce97c63f9630e54f171cad6fba3
#
_entry.id   6a8ecce97c63f9630e54f171cad6fba3
#
_cell.length_a   1.000
_cell.length_b   1.000
_cell.length_c   1.000
_cell.angle_alpha   90.00
_cell.angle_beta   90.00
_cell.angle_gamma   90.00
#
_symmetry.space_group_name_H-M   'P 1'
#
loop_
_entity.id
_entity.type
_entity.pdbx_description
1 polymer ?
#
loop_
_entity_poly.entity_id
_entity_poly.type
_entity_poly.pdbx_seq_one_letter_code
_entity_poly.pdbx_strand_id
1 'polypeptide(L)'
;MGIFTLDEIKDISDDAMMRRAAACIREGRVRDVRMEMKNAGVIRYSCRIKGQTGSIYRTWLEEKDSQLMNGFCTCPAYQRTEYVCKHIIALSLEVWNEFNAAQKNHGGLDILAAIREQEKETEQLRCKALEDERRSRYEL
;
A
#
# COMPACT_ATOMS: atom_id res chain seq x y z
N MET A 1 9.31 -15.67 12.37
CA MET A 1 8.02 -15.02 12.57
C MET A 1 7.71 -14.09 11.41
N GLY A 2 6.61 -14.31 10.75
CA GLY A 2 6.19 -13.51 9.61
C GLY A 2 5.35 -12.33 10.03
N ILE A 3 5.31 -11.35 9.18
CA ILE A 3 4.39 -10.25 9.18
C ILE A 3 3.31 -10.58 8.14
N PHE A 4 2.26 -9.80 8.06
CA PHE A 4 1.27 -9.94 7.03
C PHE A 4 1.89 -9.94 5.63
N THR A 5 1.24 -10.57 4.67
CA THR A 5 1.76 -10.73 3.32
C THR A 5 1.32 -9.60 2.39
N LEU A 6 2.04 -9.45 1.28
CA LEU A 6 1.64 -8.52 0.23
C LEU A 6 0.26 -8.88 -0.35
N ASP A 7 -0.05 -10.19 -0.43
CA ASP A 7 -1.35 -10.64 -0.91
C ASP A 7 -2.49 -10.18 0.00
N GLU A 8 -2.29 -10.17 1.31
CA GLU A 8 -3.28 -9.63 2.25
C GLU A 8 -3.53 -8.14 2.02
N ILE A 9 -2.46 -7.39 1.74
CA ILE A 9 -2.59 -5.97 1.41
C ILE A 9 -3.40 -5.78 0.14
N LYS A 10 -3.14 -6.60 -0.88
CA LYS A 10 -3.87 -6.58 -2.14
C LYS A 10 -5.35 -6.96 -1.96
N ASP A 11 -5.63 -7.89 -1.06
CA ASP A 11 -7.00 -8.33 -0.78
C ASP A 11 -7.87 -7.23 -0.19
N ILE A 12 -7.29 -6.34 0.60
CA ILE A 12 -8.03 -5.23 1.22
C ILE A 12 -7.98 -3.94 0.41
N SER A 13 -7.36 -3.96 -0.76
CA SER A 13 -7.24 -2.78 -1.61
C SER A 13 -7.51 -3.12 -3.07
N ASP A 14 -7.55 -2.11 -3.91
CA ASP A 14 -7.59 -2.27 -5.37
C ASP A 14 -6.34 -1.64 -6.00
N ASP A 15 -6.18 -1.80 -7.31
CA ASP A 15 -5.02 -1.29 -8.03
C ASP A 15 -4.88 0.23 -7.93
N ALA A 16 -6.00 0.95 -7.99
CA ALA A 16 -6.01 2.41 -7.88
C ALA A 16 -5.55 2.85 -6.49
N MET A 17 -6.04 2.20 -5.44
CA MET A 17 -5.64 2.48 -4.06
C MET A 17 -4.18 2.15 -3.82
N MET A 18 -3.70 1.02 -4.36
CA MET A 18 -2.29 0.64 -4.28
C MET A 18 -1.39 1.69 -4.92
N ARG A 19 -1.75 2.22 -6.07
CA ARG A 19 -0.99 3.27 -6.76
C ARG A 19 -0.95 4.57 -5.95
N ARG A 20 -2.08 4.96 -5.36
CA ARG A 20 -2.16 6.15 -4.51
C ARG A 20 -1.34 5.99 -3.24
N ALA A 21 -1.36 4.81 -2.65
CA ALA A 21 -0.56 4.50 -1.47
C ALA A 21 0.94 4.54 -1.80
N ALA A 22 1.35 3.94 -2.90
CA ALA A 22 2.73 3.96 -3.37
C ALA A 22 3.20 5.41 -3.63
N ALA A 23 2.34 6.26 -4.18
CA ALA A 23 2.65 7.67 -4.39
C ALA A 23 2.91 8.39 -3.06
N CYS A 24 2.13 8.11 -2.02
CA CYS A 24 2.37 8.67 -0.68
C CYS A 24 3.77 8.34 -0.16
N ILE A 25 4.21 7.11 -0.39
CA ILE A 25 5.55 6.66 0.04
C ILE A 25 6.63 7.33 -0.80
N ARG A 26 6.50 7.34 -2.12
CA ARG A 26 7.47 7.96 -3.05
C ARG A 26 7.66 9.44 -2.77
N GLU A 27 6.61 10.13 -2.40
CA GLU A 27 6.65 11.56 -2.10
C GLU A 27 7.13 11.87 -0.69
N GLY A 28 7.51 10.85 0.08
CA GLY A 28 8.00 11.00 1.43
C GLY A 28 6.97 11.51 2.42
N ARG A 29 5.69 11.26 2.16
CA ARG A 29 4.59 11.74 3.02
C ARG A 29 4.34 10.84 4.23
N VAL A 30 4.81 9.58 4.19
CA VAL A 30 4.69 8.65 5.32
C VAL A 30 5.86 8.89 6.28
N ARG A 31 5.55 9.25 7.53
CA ARG A 31 6.57 9.61 8.52
C ARG A 31 6.26 9.00 9.87
N ASP A 32 7.30 8.88 10.70
CA ASP A 32 7.20 8.45 12.10
C ASP A 32 6.54 7.07 12.24
N VAL A 33 6.95 6.13 11.41
CA VAL A 33 6.47 4.75 11.49
C VAL A 33 6.93 4.13 12.80
N ARG A 34 5.99 3.64 13.60
CA ARG A 34 6.25 3.04 14.90
C ARG A 34 5.56 1.70 15.01
N MET A 35 6.19 0.82 15.78
CA MET A 35 5.63 -0.49 16.10
C MET A 35 5.43 -0.57 17.61
N GLU A 36 4.28 -1.07 18.03
CA GLU A 36 3.94 -1.20 19.43
C GLU A 36 3.33 -2.57 19.69
N MET A 37 3.89 -3.29 20.66
CA MET A 37 3.35 -4.58 21.08
C MET A 37 2.17 -4.36 22.01
N LYS A 38 1.03 -4.91 21.63
CA LYS A 38 -0.19 -4.88 22.45
C LYS A 38 -0.41 -6.21 23.15
N ASN A 39 -1.45 -6.31 23.93
CA ASN A 39 -1.80 -7.55 24.62
C ASN A 39 -2.27 -8.63 23.62
N ALA A 40 -2.14 -9.89 24.03
CA ALA A 40 -2.64 -11.05 23.27
C ALA A 40 -1.98 -11.24 21.90
N GLY A 41 -0.71 -10.85 21.75
CA GLY A 41 0.03 -11.05 20.51
C GLY A 41 -0.33 -10.10 19.39
N VAL A 42 -1.05 -9.03 19.69
CA VAL A 42 -1.39 -8.01 18.70
C VAL A 42 -0.23 -7.02 18.57
N ILE A 43 0.14 -6.69 17.35
CA ILE A 43 1.14 -5.68 17.03
C ILE A 43 0.43 -4.51 16.35
N ARG A 44 0.64 -3.31 16.86
CA ARG A 44 0.10 -2.10 16.25
C ARG A 44 1.22 -1.33 15.56
N TYR A 45 1.03 -1.03 14.30
CA TYR A 45 1.89 -0.12 13.53
C TYR A 45 1.15 1.21 13.38
N SER A 46 1.87 2.30 13.54
CA SER A 46 1.29 3.63 13.41
C SER A 46 2.25 4.56 12.66
N CYS A 47 1.70 5.60 12.06
CA CYS A 47 2.49 6.61 11.37
C CYS A 47 1.71 7.91 11.25
N ARG A 48 2.39 8.93 10.73
CA ARG A 48 1.79 10.18 10.30
C ARG A 48 1.94 10.29 8.80
N ILE A 49 0.87 10.68 8.13
CA ILE A 49 0.89 10.86 6.67
C ILE A 49 0.44 12.27 6.34
N LYS A 50 1.28 12.97 5.59
CA LYS A 50 0.96 14.31 5.11
C LYS A 50 0.05 14.20 3.88
N GLY A 51 -1.12 14.80 3.95
CA GLY A 51 -2.03 14.88 2.83
C GLY A 51 -1.59 15.89 1.78
N GLN A 52 -2.26 15.88 0.64
CA GLN A 52 -1.94 16.78 -0.48
C GLN A 52 -2.13 18.26 -0.12
N THR A 53 -3.06 18.54 0.77
CA THR A 53 -3.36 19.92 1.22
C THR A 53 -2.52 20.37 2.41
N GLY A 54 -1.57 19.55 2.86
CA GLY A 54 -0.73 19.84 4.00
C GLY A 54 -1.26 19.35 5.34
N SER A 55 -2.46 18.81 5.39
CA SER A 55 -3.02 18.21 6.61
C SER A 55 -2.23 16.96 7.00
N ILE A 56 -2.08 16.75 8.30
CA ILE A 56 -1.39 15.56 8.81
C ILE A 56 -2.43 14.60 9.37
N TYR A 57 -2.44 13.38 8.84
CA TYR A 57 -3.34 12.33 9.28
C TYR A 57 -2.61 11.33 10.13
N ARG A 58 -3.29 10.82 11.15
CA ARG A 58 -2.79 9.72 11.98
C ARG A 58 -3.39 8.43 11.47
N THR A 59 -2.52 7.46 11.23
CA THR A 59 -2.91 6.17 10.67
C THR A 59 -2.31 5.06 11.52
N TRP A 60 -3.10 4.04 11.82
CA TRP A 60 -2.57 2.85 12.45
C TRP A 60 -3.25 1.61 11.88
N LEU A 61 -2.56 0.48 12.01
CA LEU A 61 -3.10 -0.83 11.68
C LEU A 61 -2.61 -1.85 12.70
N GLU A 62 -3.35 -2.93 12.85
CA GLU A 62 -3.01 -4.00 13.79
C GLU A 62 -2.94 -5.32 13.06
N GLU A 63 -1.98 -6.16 13.50
CA GLU A 63 -1.88 -7.54 13.03
C GLU A 63 -1.82 -8.48 14.21
N LYS A 64 -2.31 -9.68 13.98
CA LYS A 64 -2.20 -10.80 14.91
C LYS A 64 -1.97 -12.08 14.11
N ASP A 65 -0.98 -12.88 14.52
CA ASP A 65 -0.63 -14.13 13.83
C ASP A 65 -0.38 -13.91 12.33
N SER A 66 0.30 -12.82 12.00
CA SER A 66 0.63 -12.43 10.63
C SER A 66 -0.57 -12.05 9.76
N GLN A 67 -1.72 -11.82 10.36
CA GLN A 67 -2.93 -11.40 9.65
C GLN A 67 -3.35 -9.98 10.05
N LEU A 68 -3.69 -9.19 9.05
CA LEU A 68 -4.21 -7.85 9.28
C LEU A 68 -5.60 -7.94 9.92
N MET A 69 -5.81 -7.19 10.99
CA MET A 69 -7.06 -7.20 11.74
C MET A 69 -7.84 -5.90 11.60
N ASN A 70 -7.29 -4.83 12.12
CA ASN A 70 -7.96 -3.54 12.22
C ASN A 70 -7.08 -2.45 11.66
N GLY A 71 -7.70 -1.40 11.17
CA GLY A 71 -7.01 -0.20 10.75
C GLY A 71 -7.83 1.03 11.05
N PHE A 72 -7.17 2.18 11.11
CA PHE A 72 -7.80 3.46 11.39
C PHE A 72 -7.02 4.58 10.73
N CYS A 73 -7.74 5.60 10.29
CA CYS A 73 -7.13 6.81 9.76
C CYS A 73 -8.02 8.01 10.07
N THR A 74 -7.41 9.15 10.31
CA THR A 74 -8.15 10.39 10.55
C THR A 74 -8.52 11.14 9.26
N CYS A 75 -8.22 10.58 8.08
CA CYS A 75 -8.52 11.24 6.82
C CYS A 75 -10.04 11.27 6.54
N PRO A 76 -10.50 12.25 5.74
CA PRO A 76 -11.93 12.37 5.45
C PRO A 76 -12.54 11.15 4.76
N ALA A 77 -11.79 10.47 3.90
CA ALA A 77 -12.27 9.27 3.21
C ALA A 77 -12.59 8.14 4.19
N TYR A 78 -11.70 7.89 5.14
CA TYR A 78 -11.92 6.90 6.19
C TYR A 78 -13.09 7.30 7.11
N GLN A 79 -13.15 8.55 7.52
CA GLN A 79 -14.21 9.05 8.41
C GLN A 79 -15.60 8.90 7.82
N ARG A 80 -15.72 8.98 6.49
CA ARG A 80 -17.01 8.83 5.81
C ARG A 80 -17.45 7.38 5.65
N THR A 81 -16.51 6.47 5.39
CA THR A 81 -16.83 5.10 5.00
C THR A 81 -16.46 4.06 6.05
N GLU A 82 -15.56 4.41 6.97
CA GLU A 82 -14.91 3.49 7.91
C GLU A 82 -14.27 2.29 7.20
N TYR A 83 -13.91 2.50 5.94
CA TYR A 83 -13.27 1.49 5.10
C TYR A 83 -11.78 1.77 4.97
N VAL A 84 -11.04 0.78 4.50
CA VAL A 84 -9.61 0.94 4.25
C VAL A 84 -9.38 2.09 3.29
N CYS A 85 -8.53 3.05 3.69
CA CYS A 85 -8.15 4.18 2.84
C CYS A 85 -6.73 3.99 2.31
N LYS A 86 -6.33 4.82 1.35
CA LYS A 86 -4.97 4.79 0.78
C LYS A 86 -3.87 4.94 1.84
N HIS A 87 -4.15 5.63 2.93
CA HIS A 87 -3.17 5.86 4.00
C HIS A 87 -2.90 4.58 4.79
N ILE A 88 -3.94 3.81 5.08
CA ILE A 88 -3.79 2.50 5.74
C ILE A 88 -2.97 1.56 4.84
N ILE A 89 -3.23 1.56 3.55
CA ILE A 89 -2.46 0.76 2.59
C ILE A 89 -1.02 1.25 2.51
N ALA A 90 -0.78 2.56 2.50
CA ALA A 90 0.57 3.13 2.50
C ALA A 90 1.36 2.68 3.73
N LEU A 91 0.74 2.72 4.91
CA LEU A 91 1.37 2.24 6.14
C LEU A 91 1.69 0.75 6.03
N SER A 92 0.76 -0.07 5.56
CA SER A 92 0.98 -1.51 5.43
C SER A 92 2.13 -1.83 4.46
N LEU A 93 2.22 -1.12 3.35
CA LEU A 93 3.31 -1.28 2.38
C LEU A 93 4.66 -0.87 2.97
N GLU A 94 4.69 0.23 3.70
CA GLU A 94 5.92 0.72 4.33
C GLU A 94 6.43 -0.27 5.38
N VAL A 95 5.54 -0.78 6.22
CA VAL A 95 5.88 -1.78 7.24
C VAL A 95 6.37 -3.06 6.57
N TRP A 96 5.68 -3.53 5.54
CA TRP A 96 6.05 -4.73 4.80
C TRP A 96 7.43 -4.57 4.16
N ASN A 97 7.69 -3.43 3.56
CA ASN A 97 8.97 -3.14 2.91
C ASN A 97 10.12 -3.11 3.92
N GLU A 98 9.95 -2.42 5.04
CA GLU A 98 10.97 -2.35 6.10
C GLU A 98 11.26 -3.73 6.68
N PHE A 99 10.23 -4.52 6.93
CA PHE A 99 10.39 -5.87 7.45
C PHE A 99 11.18 -6.75 6.49
N ASN A 100 10.85 -6.74 5.22
CA ASN A 100 11.54 -7.56 4.21
C ASN A 100 12.97 -7.11 3.99
N ALA A 101 13.25 -5.82 4.02
CA ALA A 101 14.60 -5.29 3.93
C ALA A 101 15.45 -5.77 5.11
N ALA A 102 14.90 -5.75 6.33
CA ALA A 102 15.57 -6.24 7.53
C ALA A 102 15.84 -7.75 7.46
N GLN A 103 14.90 -8.53 6.94
CA GLN A 103 15.03 -10.00 6.82
C GLN A 103 16.06 -10.41 5.78
N LYS A 104 16.17 -9.69 4.69
CA LYS A 104 17.01 -10.10 3.56
C LYS A 104 18.44 -9.58 3.62
N ASN A 105 18.74 -8.61 4.47
CA ASN A 105 20.06 -8.01 4.66
C ASN A 105 20.78 -7.52 3.39
N HIS A 106 20.25 -7.76 2.23
CA HIS A 106 20.87 -7.44 0.94
C HIS A 106 19.80 -6.99 -0.05
N GLY A 107 19.47 -5.72 -0.05
CA GLY A 107 18.69 -5.16 -1.12
C GLY A 107 17.53 -6.06 -1.52
N GLY A 108 16.72 -6.44 -0.58
CA GLY A 108 15.51 -7.17 -0.87
C GLY A 108 14.70 -6.37 -1.88
N LEU A 109 13.79 -7.03 -2.55
CA LEU A 109 12.91 -6.40 -3.51
C LEU A 109 12.40 -5.09 -2.96
N ASP A 110 12.80 -3.99 -3.58
CA ASP A 110 12.18 -2.72 -3.32
C ASP A 110 10.71 -2.84 -3.71
N ILE A 111 9.82 -2.80 -2.74
CA ILE A 111 8.38 -2.95 -2.98
C ILE A 111 7.88 -1.88 -3.97
N LEU A 112 8.44 -0.69 -3.94
CA LEU A 112 8.10 0.38 -4.86
C LEU A 112 8.53 0.04 -6.29
N ALA A 113 9.68 -0.60 -6.46
CA ALA A 113 10.12 -1.06 -7.77
C ALA A 113 9.22 -2.19 -8.29
N ALA A 114 8.84 -3.13 -7.44
CA ALA A 114 7.91 -4.20 -7.81
C ALA A 114 6.54 -3.65 -8.23
N ILE A 115 6.02 -2.67 -7.50
CA ILE A 115 4.75 -2.00 -7.84
C ILE A 115 4.88 -1.25 -9.17
N ARG A 116 5.99 -0.55 -9.39
CA ARG A 116 6.25 0.16 -10.65
C ARG A 116 6.31 -0.79 -11.84
N GLU A 117 6.94 -1.94 -11.68
CA GLU A 117 6.99 -2.96 -12.73
C GLU A 117 5.61 -3.48 -13.08
N GLN A 118 4.78 -3.74 -12.08
CA GLN A 118 3.39 -4.15 -12.29
C GLN A 118 2.57 -3.07 -12.99
N GLU A 119 2.77 -1.81 -12.63
CA GLU A 119 2.12 -0.68 -13.29
C GLU A 119 2.53 -0.57 -14.76
N LYS A 120 3.83 -0.73 -15.05
CA LYS A 120 4.34 -0.71 -16.42
C LYS A 120 3.76 -1.85 -17.26
N GLU A 121 3.72 -3.05 -16.73
CA GLU A 121 3.12 -4.19 -17.40
C GLU A 121 1.65 -3.97 -17.69
N THR A 122 0.90 -3.43 -16.72
CA THR A 122 -0.51 -3.12 -16.86
C THR A 122 -0.72 -2.05 -17.93
N GLU A 123 0.11 -1.00 -17.96
CA GLU A 123 0.06 0.03 -18.99
C GLU A 123 0.38 -0.51 -20.37
N GLN A 124 1.40 -1.35 -20.48
CA GLN A 124 1.76 -1.99 -21.75
C GLN A 124 0.64 -2.86 -22.27
N LEU A 125 -0.01 -3.62 -21.42
CA LEU A 125 -1.19 -4.44 -21.77
C LEU A 125 -2.35 -3.58 -22.22
N ARG A 126 -2.60 -2.45 -21.57
CA ARG A 126 -3.65 -1.50 -21.98
C ARG A 126 -3.35 -0.88 -23.35
N CYS A 127 -2.12 -0.43 -23.58
CA CYS A 127 -1.71 0.13 -24.85
C CYS A 127 -1.85 -0.90 -25.96
N LYS A 128 -1.44 -2.12 -25.73
CA LYS A 128 -1.55 -3.21 -26.70
C LYS A 128 -3.00 -3.55 -27.03
N ALA A 129 -3.87 -3.59 -26.01
CA ALA A 129 -5.30 -3.83 -26.20
C ALA A 129 -5.95 -2.72 -27.03
N LEU A 130 -5.56 -1.46 -26.77
CA LEU A 130 -6.04 -0.31 -27.56
C LEU A 130 -5.55 -0.34 -29.00
N GLU A 131 -4.30 -0.73 -29.22
CA GLU A 131 -3.75 -0.90 -30.57
C GLU A 131 -4.47 -2.02 -31.35
N ASP A 132 -4.72 -3.14 -30.71
CA ASP A 132 -5.46 -4.26 -31.29
C ASP A 132 -6.90 -3.86 -31.63
N GLU A 133 -7.56 -3.08 -30.80
CA GLU A 133 -8.89 -2.52 -31.11
C GLU A 133 -8.84 -1.58 -32.31
N ARG A 134 -7.84 -0.73 -32.41
CA ARG A 134 -7.65 0.17 -33.57
C ARG A 134 -7.43 -0.62 -34.83
N ARG A 135 -6.62 -1.68 -34.81
CA ARG A 135 -6.41 -2.55 -35.96
C ARG A 135 -7.70 -3.20 -36.41
N SER A 136 -8.48 -3.73 -35.49
CA SER A 136 -9.79 -4.33 -35.81
C SER A 136 -10.73 -3.36 -36.50
N ARG A 137 -10.69 -2.07 -36.15
CA ARG A 137 -11.49 -1.04 -36.79
C ARG A 137 -11.05 -0.68 -38.20
N TYR A 138 -9.77 -0.82 -38.50
CA TYR A 138 -9.22 -0.42 -39.81
C TYR A 138 -9.07 -1.58 -40.77
N GLU A 139 -9.17 -2.82 -40.34
CA GLU A 139 -9.07 -4.02 -41.18
C GLU A 139 -10.42 -4.50 -41.74
N LEU A 140 -11.46 -3.75 -41.52
CA LEU A 140 -12.75 -4.03 -42.10
C LEU A 140 -12.83 -3.46 -43.55
#